data_a72ef25defb6d3d82fa44bbed1d736b4
#
_entry.id   a72ef25defb6d3d82fa44bbed1d736b4
#
_cell.length_a   1.000
_cell.length_b   1.000
_cell.length_c   1.000
_cell.angle_alpha   90.00
_cell.angle_beta   90.00
_cell.angle_gamma   90.00
#
_symmetry.space_group_name_H-M   'P 1'
#
loop_
_entity.id
_entity.type
_entity.pdbx_description
1 polymer ?
#
loop_
_entity_poly.entity_id
_entity_poly.type
_entity_poly.pdbx_seq_one_letter_code
_entity_poly.pdbx_strand_id
1 'polypeptide(L)'
;MDRRSFISGAAAASLAFAATAASAEEHKHEHAHGAANPNEAVLKTTAACLAAGRACLAHCLRLLAEGDKSMADCAKAVNQMLALCDAANSLAAQQSALLPAVAKLCADACKQCAEACKAHADHHAECKACLEACNDCAEQCGKIAA
;
A
#
# COMPACT_ATOMS: atom_id res chain seq x y z
N MET A 1 23.99 6.74 44.21
CA MET A 1 22.52 6.76 44.35
C MET A 1 22.00 5.37 44.00
N ASP A 2 21.79 4.58 45.04
CA ASP A 2 21.38 3.17 44.95
C ASP A 2 19.91 3.03 44.65
N ARG A 3 19.59 2.31 43.56
CA ARG A 3 18.23 1.96 43.16
C ARG A 3 17.89 0.49 43.39
N ARG A 4 18.29 -0.05 44.53
CA ARG A 4 17.99 -1.44 44.91
C ARG A 4 17.38 -1.44 46.29
N SER A 5 16.08 -1.29 46.43
CA SER A 5 15.33 -1.76 47.62
C SER A 5 13.85 -1.43 47.45
N PHE A 6 13.08 -2.27 46.76
CA PHE A 6 11.63 -2.37 46.96
C PHE A 6 11.12 -3.70 46.37
N ILE A 7 11.46 -4.80 47.01
CA ILE A 7 10.69 -6.02 46.84
C ILE A 7 10.72 -6.75 48.20
N SER A 8 9.71 -6.54 49.00
CA SER A 8 9.33 -7.47 50.07
C SER A 8 7.90 -7.19 50.50
N GLY A 9 6.98 -8.07 50.17
CA GLY A 9 5.58 -8.01 50.55
C GLY A 9 4.79 -9.14 49.91
N ALA A 10 5.10 -10.38 50.29
CA ALA A 10 4.26 -11.52 49.95
C ALA A 10 3.02 -11.51 50.84
N ALA A 11 1.84 -11.30 50.25
CA ALA A 11 0.57 -11.64 50.87
C ALA A 11 -0.14 -12.65 49.98
N ALA A 12 -0.16 -13.89 50.39
CA ALA A 12 -0.94 -14.96 49.78
C ALA A 12 -2.42 -14.76 50.11
N ALA A 13 -3.21 -14.34 49.19
CA ALA A 13 -4.67 -14.37 49.21
C ALA A 13 -5.15 -15.47 48.27
N SER A 14 -5.57 -16.59 48.87
CA SER A 14 -6.22 -17.70 48.15
C SER A 14 -7.62 -17.27 47.75
N LEU A 15 -7.83 -16.90 46.49
CA LEU A 15 -9.14 -16.71 45.89
C LEU A 15 -9.57 -18.01 45.20
N ALA A 16 -10.56 -18.68 45.79
CA ALA A 16 -11.27 -19.79 45.17
C ALA A 16 -12.07 -19.26 43.97
N PHE A 17 -11.61 -19.55 42.75
CA PHE A 17 -12.37 -19.29 41.53
C PHE A 17 -13.40 -20.42 41.36
N ALA A 18 -14.68 -20.08 41.56
CA ALA A 18 -15.78 -20.89 41.10
C ALA A 18 -15.78 -20.83 39.54
N ALA A 19 -15.49 -21.95 38.91
CA ALA A 19 -15.60 -22.10 37.46
C ALA A 19 -17.09 -22.08 37.05
N THR A 20 -17.61 -20.94 36.65
CA THR A 20 -18.82 -20.88 35.86
C THR A 20 -18.45 -21.24 34.41
N ALA A 21 -18.93 -22.42 33.98
CA ALA A 21 -18.88 -22.79 32.56
C ALA A 21 -19.71 -21.78 31.75
N ALA A 22 -19.05 -20.78 31.20
CA ALA A 22 -19.65 -19.94 30.16
C ALA A 22 -19.70 -20.78 28.89
N SER A 23 -20.90 -21.16 28.46
CA SER A 23 -21.14 -21.70 27.12
C SER A 23 -20.65 -20.72 26.11
N ALA A 24 -19.56 -21.06 25.41
CA ALA A 24 -19.13 -20.34 24.22
C ALA A 24 -20.20 -20.58 23.15
N GLU A 25 -21.09 -19.63 22.95
CA GLU A 25 -21.91 -19.58 21.75
C GLU A 25 -20.94 -19.31 20.59
N GLU A 26 -20.75 -20.33 19.79
CA GLU A 26 -20.02 -20.29 18.53
C GLU A 26 -20.80 -19.38 17.57
N HIS A 27 -20.48 -18.08 17.59
CA HIS A 27 -20.96 -17.16 16.56
C HIS A 27 -20.35 -17.61 15.23
N LYS A 28 -21.10 -18.44 14.49
CA LYS A 28 -20.88 -18.63 13.06
C LYS A 28 -21.04 -17.26 12.39
N HIS A 29 -19.94 -16.57 12.18
CA HIS A 29 -19.91 -15.49 11.19
C HIS A 29 -20.08 -16.14 9.81
N GLU A 30 -21.31 -16.27 9.38
CA GLU A 30 -21.63 -16.46 7.98
C GLU A 30 -21.12 -15.19 7.26
N HIS A 31 -19.91 -15.26 6.71
CA HIS A 31 -19.46 -14.28 5.75
C HIS A 31 -20.36 -14.41 4.53
N ALA A 32 -21.43 -13.63 4.51
CA ALA A 32 -22.16 -13.38 3.29
C ALA A 32 -21.10 -12.91 2.28
N HIS A 33 -20.87 -13.67 1.22
CA HIS A 33 -20.06 -13.27 0.09
C HIS A 33 -20.72 -11.99 -0.46
N GLY A 34 -20.24 -10.84 0.04
CA GLY A 34 -20.71 -9.53 -0.39
C GLY A 34 -20.53 -9.42 -1.91
N ALA A 35 -21.40 -8.68 -2.56
CA ALA A 35 -21.29 -8.41 -3.99
C ALA A 35 -19.85 -7.99 -4.32
N ALA A 36 -19.29 -8.52 -5.43
CA ALA A 36 -17.93 -8.21 -5.87
C ALA A 36 -17.74 -6.69 -5.93
N ASN A 37 -16.60 -6.21 -5.46
CA ASN A 37 -16.31 -4.77 -5.49
C ASN A 37 -16.26 -4.30 -6.95
N PRO A 38 -17.08 -3.33 -7.37
CA PRO A 38 -17.10 -2.83 -8.74
C PRO A 38 -15.75 -2.23 -9.18
N ASN A 39 -14.89 -1.88 -8.23
CA ASN A 39 -13.58 -1.29 -8.47
C ASN A 39 -12.42 -2.30 -8.41
N GLU A 40 -12.70 -3.61 -8.52
CA GLU A 40 -11.69 -4.67 -8.39
C GLU A 40 -10.51 -4.48 -9.36
N ALA A 41 -10.78 -4.05 -10.60
CA ALA A 41 -9.73 -3.78 -11.57
C ALA A 41 -8.77 -2.67 -11.12
N VAL A 42 -9.31 -1.58 -10.55
CA VAL A 42 -8.50 -0.51 -9.97
C VAL A 42 -7.72 -0.99 -8.76
N LEU A 43 -8.35 -1.76 -7.85
CA LEU A 43 -7.67 -2.35 -6.70
C LEU A 43 -6.47 -3.19 -7.11
N LYS A 44 -6.65 -4.07 -8.08
CA LYS A 44 -5.60 -4.95 -8.58
C LYS A 44 -4.44 -4.16 -9.21
N THR A 45 -4.74 -3.21 -10.09
CA THR A 45 -3.71 -2.47 -10.81
C THR A 45 -2.98 -1.46 -9.93
N THR A 46 -3.67 -0.78 -9.00
CA THR A 46 -3.02 0.09 -8.04
C THR A 46 -2.13 -0.67 -7.07
N ALA A 47 -2.54 -1.86 -6.60
CA ALA A 47 -1.71 -2.72 -5.75
C ALA A 47 -0.43 -3.18 -6.48
N ALA A 48 -0.54 -3.60 -7.73
CA ALA A 48 0.60 -3.97 -8.57
C ALA A 48 1.55 -2.78 -8.80
N CYS A 49 0.98 -1.60 -9.09
CA CYS A 49 1.73 -0.37 -9.29
C CYS A 49 2.47 0.08 -8.01
N LEU A 50 1.84 -0.05 -6.84
CA LEU A 50 2.48 0.22 -5.56
C LEU A 50 3.66 -0.72 -5.29
N ALA A 51 3.52 -2.02 -5.58
CA ALA A 51 4.58 -2.99 -5.39
C ALA A 51 5.78 -2.70 -6.32
N ALA A 52 5.54 -2.54 -7.62
CA ALA A 52 6.57 -2.22 -8.60
C ALA A 52 7.22 -0.85 -8.33
N GLY A 53 6.42 0.15 -7.98
CA GLY A 53 6.90 1.49 -7.65
C GLY A 53 7.83 1.51 -6.43
N ARG A 54 7.51 0.79 -5.36
CA ARG A 54 8.37 0.69 -4.17
C ARG A 54 9.72 0.05 -4.50
N ALA A 55 9.73 -1.00 -5.32
CA ALA A 55 10.97 -1.63 -5.79
C ALA A 55 11.79 -0.66 -6.66
N CYS A 56 11.15 0.03 -7.61
CA CYS A 56 11.80 1.01 -8.47
C CYS A 56 12.37 2.19 -7.67
N LEU A 57 11.61 2.73 -6.69
CA LEU A 57 12.10 3.83 -5.85
C LEU A 57 13.32 3.41 -5.03
N ALA A 58 13.28 2.23 -4.42
CA ALA A 58 14.43 1.70 -3.66
C ALA A 58 15.67 1.54 -4.55
N HIS A 59 15.49 1.06 -5.78
CA HIS A 59 16.56 0.95 -6.77
C HIS A 59 17.13 2.33 -7.15
N CYS A 60 16.27 3.30 -7.50
CA CYS A 60 16.70 4.65 -7.84
C CYS A 60 17.46 5.32 -6.70
N LEU A 61 16.97 5.19 -5.44
CA LEU A 61 17.64 5.77 -4.26
C LEU A 61 19.01 5.14 -4.01
N ARG A 62 19.19 3.85 -4.25
CA ARG A 62 20.49 3.18 -4.15
C ARG A 62 21.46 3.74 -5.19
N LEU A 63 21.06 3.85 -6.46
CA LEU A 63 21.93 4.40 -7.51
C LEU A 63 22.28 5.88 -7.28
N LEU A 64 21.32 6.68 -6.78
CA LEU A 64 21.58 8.05 -6.37
C LEU A 64 22.63 8.14 -5.26
N ALA A 65 22.59 7.23 -4.27
CA ALA A 65 23.61 7.17 -3.22
C ALA A 65 24.98 6.75 -3.74
N GLU A 66 25.03 5.98 -4.83
CA GLU A 66 26.25 5.63 -5.56
C GLU A 66 26.76 6.76 -6.50
N GLY A 67 26.01 7.86 -6.60
CA GLY A 67 26.37 9.06 -7.38
C GLY A 67 25.73 9.14 -8.77
N ASP A 68 24.89 8.21 -9.15
CA ASP A 68 24.15 8.25 -10.42
C ASP A 68 22.97 9.22 -10.34
N LYS A 69 23.22 10.47 -10.70
CA LYS A 69 22.23 11.55 -10.67
C LYS A 69 21.13 11.40 -11.73
N SER A 70 21.31 10.55 -12.74
CA SER A 70 20.31 10.34 -13.81
C SER A 70 18.99 9.78 -13.25
N MET A 71 19.02 9.11 -12.11
CA MET A 71 17.86 8.51 -11.44
C MET A 71 16.94 9.52 -10.72
N ALA A 72 17.33 10.79 -10.61
CA ALA A 72 16.63 11.77 -9.76
C ALA A 72 15.17 12.01 -10.21
N ASP A 73 14.95 12.21 -11.49
CA ASP A 73 13.60 12.46 -12.03
C ASP A 73 12.72 11.22 -11.94
N CYS A 74 13.27 10.03 -12.19
CA CYS A 74 12.56 8.77 -12.01
C CYS A 74 12.16 8.60 -10.54
N ALA A 75 13.08 8.76 -9.58
CA ALA A 75 12.79 8.66 -8.16
C ALA A 75 11.68 9.62 -7.72
N LYS A 76 11.71 10.87 -8.19
CA LYS A 76 10.69 11.88 -7.90
C LYS A 76 9.32 11.49 -8.45
N ALA A 77 9.25 11.07 -9.71
CA ALA A 77 8.01 10.68 -10.36
C ALA A 77 7.39 9.45 -9.70
N VAL A 78 8.21 8.44 -9.38
CA VAL A 78 7.76 7.24 -8.66
C VAL A 78 7.20 7.59 -7.28
N ASN A 79 7.88 8.45 -6.52
CA ASN A 79 7.42 8.85 -5.19
C ASN A 79 6.05 9.56 -5.24
N GLN A 80 5.83 10.42 -6.23
CA GLN A 80 4.54 11.09 -6.43
C GLN A 80 3.43 10.10 -6.82
N MET A 81 3.74 9.19 -7.75
CA MET A 81 2.82 8.14 -8.19
C MET A 81 2.39 7.25 -7.02
N LEU A 82 3.32 6.83 -6.15
CA LEU A 82 3.02 5.99 -4.99
C LEU A 82 1.96 6.61 -4.08
N ALA A 83 2.05 7.92 -3.78
CA ALA A 83 1.09 8.61 -2.93
C ALA A 83 -0.34 8.60 -3.53
N LEU A 84 -0.45 8.81 -4.84
CA LEU A 84 -1.75 8.85 -5.53
C LEU A 84 -2.33 7.45 -5.75
N CYS A 85 -1.50 6.44 -6.02
CA CYS A 85 -1.92 5.06 -6.10
C CYS A 85 -2.42 4.53 -4.75
N ASP A 86 -1.78 4.89 -3.63
CA ASP A 86 -2.21 4.48 -2.29
C ASP A 86 -3.58 5.08 -1.95
N ALA A 87 -3.77 6.36 -2.23
CA ALA A 87 -5.06 7.03 -2.06
C ALA A 87 -6.16 6.39 -2.94
N ALA A 88 -5.87 6.14 -4.23
CA ALA A 88 -6.83 5.53 -5.15
C ALA A 88 -7.19 4.10 -4.72
N ASN A 89 -6.22 3.28 -4.30
CA ASN A 89 -6.43 1.92 -3.80
C ASN A 89 -7.35 1.91 -2.58
N SER A 90 -7.07 2.78 -1.59
CA SER A 90 -7.87 2.90 -0.37
C SER A 90 -9.30 3.31 -0.66
N LEU A 91 -9.52 4.31 -1.53
CA LEU A 91 -10.85 4.78 -1.91
C LEU A 91 -11.63 3.76 -2.76
N ALA A 92 -10.93 3.00 -3.61
CA ALA A 92 -11.53 1.91 -4.38
C ALA A 92 -12.03 0.78 -3.47
N ALA A 93 -11.25 0.42 -2.44
CA ALA A 93 -11.64 -0.59 -1.45
C ALA A 93 -12.92 -0.18 -0.70
N GLN A 94 -13.05 1.11 -0.38
CA GLN A 94 -14.19 1.68 0.33
C GLN A 94 -15.37 2.02 -0.58
N GLN A 95 -15.28 1.81 -1.89
CA GLN A 95 -16.27 2.24 -2.88
C GLN A 95 -16.66 3.73 -2.71
N SER A 96 -15.68 4.55 -2.42
CA SER A 96 -15.85 5.96 -2.08
C SER A 96 -16.32 6.81 -3.27
N ALA A 97 -17.24 7.72 -3.02
CA ALA A 97 -17.67 8.73 -4.01
C ALA A 97 -16.53 9.68 -4.45
N LEU A 98 -15.42 9.74 -3.71
CA LEU A 98 -14.24 10.53 -4.06
C LEU A 98 -13.33 9.81 -5.07
N LEU A 99 -13.54 8.51 -5.30
CA LEU A 99 -12.67 7.71 -6.18
C LEU A 99 -12.52 8.30 -7.58
N PRO A 100 -13.54 8.76 -8.30
CA PRO A 100 -13.37 9.29 -9.66
C PRO A 100 -12.39 10.46 -9.73
N ALA A 101 -12.46 11.39 -8.79
CA ALA A 101 -11.56 12.54 -8.75
C ALA A 101 -10.11 12.14 -8.48
N VAL A 102 -9.89 11.21 -7.53
CA VAL A 102 -8.54 10.72 -7.20
C VAL A 102 -8.00 9.79 -8.28
N ALA A 103 -8.85 8.98 -8.92
CA ALA A 103 -8.47 8.12 -10.04
C ALA A 103 -7.92 8.93 -11.22
N LYS A 104 -8.50 10.10 -11.51
CA LYS A 104 -7.95 11.00 -12.53
C LYS A 104 -6.52 11.44 -12.20
N LEU A 105 -6.28 11.91 -10.98
CA LEU A 105 -4.95 12.32 -10.53
C LEU A 105 -3.96 11.14 -10.52
N CYS A 106 -4.43 9.95 -10.11
CA CYS A 106 -3.64 8.73 -10.12
C CYS A 106 -3.23 8.35 -11.56
N ALA A 107 -4.18 8.39 -12.52
CA ALA A 107 -3.87 8.10 -13.91
C ALA A 107 -2.82 9.07 -14.48
N ASP A 108 -2.92 10.36 -14.16
CA ASP A 108 -1.96 11.36 -14.62
C ASP A 108 -0.57 11.15 -13.99
N ALA A 109 -0.50 10.82 -12.70
CA ALA A 109 0.76 10.51 -12.03
C ALA A 109 1.40 9.22 -12.57
N CYS A 110 0.60 8.19 -12.84
CA CYS A 110 1.08 6.95 -13.46
C CYS A 110 1.68 7.21 -14.85
N LYS A 111 1.04 8.03 -15.69
CA LYS A 111 1.58 8.41 -17.01
C LYS A 111 2.92 9.14 -16.89
N GLN A 112 3.04 10.09 -15.97
CA GLN A 112 4.30 10.81 -15.72
C GLN A 112 5.39 9.87 -15.21
N CYS A 113 5.05 8.95 -14.30
CA CYS A 113 5.97 7.96 -13.79
C CYS A 113 6.42 6.99 -14.90
N ALA A 114 5.50 6.52 -15.74
CA ALA A 114 5.81 5.66 -16.87
C ALA A 114 6.82 6.33 -17.83
N GLU A 115 6.62 7.60 -18.16
CA GLU A 115 7.53 8.33 -19.03
C GLU A 115 8.92 8.51 -18.39
N ALA A 116 9.00 8.81 -17.10
CA ALA A 116 10.27 8.90 -16.39
C ALA A 116 10.99 7.55 -16.29
N CYS A 117 10.27 6.45 -16.07
CA CYS A 117 10.83 5.09 -16.03
C CYS A 117 11.32 4.62 -17.40
N LYS A 118 10.67 5.05 -18.48
CA LYS A 118 10.99 4.66 -19.86
C LYS A 118 12.44 4.98 -20.23
N ALA A 119 12.98 6.09 -19.74
CA ALA A 119 14.37 6.47 -19.98
C ALA A 119 15.39 5.45 -19.42
N HIS A 120 14.97 4.59 -18.51
CA HIS A 120 15.83 3.64 -17.78
C HIS A 120 15.42 2.18 -17.97
N ALA A 121 14.27 1.91 -18.59
CA ALA A 121 13.65 0.57 -18.67
C ALA A 121 14.52 -0.48 -19.39
N ASP A 122 15.34 -0.06 -20.35
CA ASP A 122 16.20 -0.98 -21.11
C ASP A 122 17.39 -1.50 -20.29
N HIS A 123 17.78 -0.77 -19.22
CA HIS A 123 18.94 -1.09 -18.41
C HIS A 123 18.61 -1.49 -16.97
N HIS A 124 17.40 -1.19 -16.51
CA HIS A 124 16.97 -1.41 -15.14
C HIS A 124 15.63 -2.13 -15.08
N ALA A 125 15.65 -3.39 -14.64
CA ALA A 125 14.46 -4.25 -14.58
C ALA A 125 13.36 -3.65 -13.69
N GLU A 126 13.72 -2.98 -12.61
CA GLU A 126 12.79 -2.32 -11.69
C GLU A 126 12.07 -1.13 -12.35
N CYS A 127 12.77 -0.38 -13.19
CA CYS A 127 12.17 0.72 -13.96
C CYS A 127 11.23 0.17 -15.03
N LYS A 128 11.59 -0.94 -15.69
CA LYS A 128 10.74 -1.61 -16.67
C LYS A 128 9.44 -2.14 -16.03
N ALA A 129 9.55 -2.84 -14.91
CA ALA A 129 8.37 -3.35 -14.19
C ALA A 129 7.46 -2.21 -13.69
N CYS A 130 8.04 -1.10 -13.23
CA CYS A 130 7.28 0.07 -12.82
C CYS A 130 6.58 0.74 -14.00
N LEU A 131 7.24 0.88 -15.14
CA LEU A 131 6.65 1.39 -16.39
C LEU A 131 5.40 0.57 -16.79
N GLU A 132 5.53 -0.74 -16.84
CA GLU A 132 4.44 -1.65 -17.21
C GLU A 132 3.26 -1.53 -16.24
N ALA A 133 3.51 -1.59 -14.93
CA ALA A 133 2.48 -1.47 -13.92
C ALA A 133 1.80 -0.08 -13.91
N CYS A 134 2.54 0.99 -14.20
CA CYS A 134 1.99 2.34 -14.34
C CYS A 134 1.05 2.46 -15.54
N ASN A 135 1.38 1.84 -16.68
CA ASN A 135 0.51 1.84 -17.85
C ASN A 135 -0.83 1.15 -17.56
N ASP A 136 -0.80 -0.03 -16.95
CA ASP A 136 -2.00 -0.77 -16.57
C ASP A 136 -2.86 0.01 -15.56
N CYS A 137 -2.22 0.61 -14.57
CA CYS A 137 -2.90 1.42 -13.55
C CYS A 137 -3.54 2.66 -14.17
N ALA A 138 -2.83 3.38 -15.04
CA ALA A 138 -3.34 4.57 -15.72
C ALA A 138 -4.57 4.25 -16.57
N GLU A 139 -4.58 3.10 -17.25
CA GLU A 139 -5.73 2.65 -18.06
C GLU A 139 -6.96 2.41 -17.19
N GLN A 140 -6.83 1.65 -16.09
CA GLN A 140 -7.97 1.32 -15.25
C GLN A 140 -8.49 2.53 -14.45
N CYS A 141 -7.60 3.37 -13.94
CA CYS A 141 -7.98 4.63 -13.29
C CYS A 141 -8.67 5.59 -14.28
N GLY A 142 -8.23 5.62 -15.53
CA GLY A 142 -8.86 6.43 -16.57
C GLY A 142 -10.32 6.04 -16.86
N LYS A 143 -10.66 4.75 -16.75
CA LYS A 143 -12.05 4.26 -16.93
C LYS A 143 -12.99 4.71 -15.81
N ILE A 144 -12.46 4.91 -14.59
CA ILE A 144 -13.24 5.39 -13.44
C ILE A 144 -13.40 6.92 -13.47
N ALA A 145 -12.42 7.63 -14.04
CA ALA A 145 -12.39 9.08 -14.09
C ALA A 145 -13.28 9.70 -15.20
N ALA A 146 -13.78 8.86 -16.10
CA ALA A 146 -14.70 9.25 -17.19
C ALA A 146 -16.14 9.33 -16.65
#